data_81103ef07b2a667b982125aec1e0702a
#
_entry.id   81103ef07b2a667b982125aec1e0702a
#
_cell.length_a   1.000
_cell.length_b   1.000
_cell.length_c   1.000
_cell.angle_alpha   90.00
_cell.angle_beta   90.00
_cell.angle_gamma   90.00
#
_symmetry.space_group_name_H-M   'P 1'
#
loop_
_entity.id
_entity.type
_entity.pdbx_description
1 polymer ?
#
loop_
_entity_poly.entity_id
_entity_poly.type
_entity_poly.pdbx_seq_one_letter_code
_entity_poly.pdbx_strand_id
1 'polypeptide(L)'
;MIEILKAILFGIVEGITEWLPISSTGHMILVDEFITLNMSEAFKEMFFVVIQLGAILAVVVMFWNKMFPFQFKNKAQSIVKKDTFSLWFKVAVACVPSAIMGILFDDYLDAYLQTPIVISIMLIFYGLLFILIENWNKKRTPTMDIYARVKYNKPEQLFDVVNSAFHQAVPS
;
A
#
# COMPACT_ATOMS: atom_id res chain seq x y z
N MET A 1 7.71 16.28 -26.10
CA MET A 1 8.80 15.57 -25.41
C MET A 1 8.84 15.83 -23.91
N ILE A 2 8.76 17.09 -23.45
CA ILE A 2 8.78 17.44 -22.01
C ILE A 2 7.65 16.76 -21.24
N GLU A 3 6.41 16.76 -21.73
CA GLU A 3 5.27 16.15 -21.05
C GLU A 3 5.41 14.63 -20.86
N ILE A 4 6.07 13.96 -21.82
CA ILE A 4 6.37 12.52 -21.69
C ILE A 4 7.38 12.28 -20.58
N LEU A 5 8.40 13.12 -20.44
CA LEU A 5 9.38 13.01 -19.35
C LEU A 5 8.72 13.27 -17.99
N LYS A 6 7.83 14.25 -17.90
CA LYS A 6 7.04 14.50 -16.69
C LYS A 6 6.17 13.28 -16.36
N ALA A 7 5.44 12.72 -17.33
CA ALA A 7 4.62 11.54 -17.14
C ALA A 7 5.44 10.33 -16.65
N ILE A 8 6.65 10.12 -17.20
CA ILE A 8 7.57 9.08 -16.72
C ILE A 8 7.98 9.33 -15.27
N LEU A 9 8.30 10.59 -14.92
CA LEU A 9 8.65 10.95 -13.54
C LEU A 9 7.51 10.65 -12.58
N PHE A 10 6.27 11.02 -12.92
CA PHE A 10 5.09 10.68 -12.14
C PHE A 10 4.92 9.16 -11.97
N GLY A 11 5.11 8.39 -13.04
CA GLY A 11 5.07 6.92 -12.97
C GLY A 11 6.15 6.32 -12.06
N ILE A 12 7.35 6.92 -12.03
CA ILE A 12 8.43 6.50 -11.11
C ILE A 12 8.06 6.83 -9.66
N VAL A 13 7.58 8.04 -9.40
CA VAL A 13 7.14 8.44 -8.05
C VAL A 13 6.03 7.53 -7.56
N GLU A 14 5.00 7.30 -8.37
CA GLU A 14 3.90 6.39 -8.05
C GLU A 14 4.41 4.98 -7.75
N GLY A 15 5.24 4.42 -8.66
CA GLY A 15 5.79 3.08 -8.48
C GLY A 15 6.63 2.90 -7.21
N ILE A 16 7.30 3.94 -6.73
CA ILE A 16 8.07 3.91 -5.47
C ILE A 16 7.14 4.08 -4.27
N THR A 17 6.27 5.08 -4.31
CA THR A 17 5.44 5.46 -3.15
C THR A 17 4.32 4.47 -2.87
N GLU A 18 3.81 3.77 -3.90
CA GLU A 18 2.78 2.73 -3.74
C GLU A 18 3.30 1.50 -2.96
N TRP A 19 4.60 1.23 -3.03
CA TRP A 19 5.21 0.14 -2.26
C TRP A 19 5.52 0.51 -0.82
N LEU A 20 5.45 1.78 -0.49
CA LEU A 20 5.72 2.31 0.84
C LEU A 20 4.41 2.78 1.49
N PRO A 21 4.21 2.62 2.81
CA PRO A 21 2.99 3.08 3.49
C PRO A 21 3.01 4.61 3.73
N ILE A 22 3.20 5.41 2.65
CA ILE A 22 3.44 6.86 2.73
C ILE A 22 2.47 7.72 1.90
N SER A 23 1.39 7.13 1.39
CA SER A 23 0.40 7.79 0.52
C SER A 23 0.96 8.24 -0.84
N SER A 24 0.80 7.41 -1.86
CA SER A 24 1.21 7.71 -3.24
C SER A 24 0.45 8.93 -3.79
N THR A 25 -0.86 8.99 -3.62
CA THR A 25 -1.70 10.11 -4.05
C THR A 25 -1.22 11.44 -3.46
N GLY A 26 -0.87 11.48 -2.17
CA GLY A 26 -0.33 12.68 -1.54
C GLY A 26 0.98 13.15 -2.18
N HIS A 27 1.88 12.21 -2.51
CA HIS A 27 3.13 12.55 -3.20
C HIS A 27 2.89 13.03 -4.63
N MET A 28 1.92 12.43 -5.34
CA MET A 28 1.58 12.86 -6.70
C MET A 28 1.05 14.29 -6.73
N ILE A 29 0.17 14.66 -5.81
CA ILE A 29 -0.36 16.03 -5.69
C ILE A 29 0.77 17.02 -5.39
N LEU A 30 1.71 16.67 -4.51
CA LEU A 30 2.86 17.53 -4.22
C LEU A 30 3.79 17.66 -5.42
N VAL A 31 4.04 16.61 -6.18
CA VAL A 31 4.88 16.67 -7.38
C VAL A 31 4.20 17.49 -8.47
N ASP A 32 2.88 17.41 -8.62
CA ASP A 32 2.13 18.21 -9.60
C ASP A 32 2.21 19.72 -9.32
N GLU A 33 2.34 20.10 -8.05
CA GLU A 33 2.56 21.52 -7.68
C GLU A 33 3.86 22.09 -8.24
N PHE A 34 4.92 21.29 -8.35
CA PHE A 34 6.22 21.71 -8.85
C PHE A 34 6.42 21.42 -10.35
N ILE A 35 5.85 20.34 -10.83
CA ILE A 35 6.05 19.82 -12.19
C ILE A 35 4.69 19.55 -12.83
N THR A 36 3.92 20.61 -13.02
CA THR A 36 2.57 20.54 -13.57
C THR A 36 2.55 19.92 -14.96
N LEU A 37 1.71 18.89 -15.14
CA LEU A 37 1.38 18.34 -16.45
C LEU A 37 0.48 19.32 -17.21
N ASN A 38 0.87 19.70 -18.43
CA ASN A 38 0.13 20.63 -19.29
C ASN A 38 -1.03 19.90 -20.00
N MET A 39 -1.97 19.38 -19.22
CA MET A 39 -3.11 18.59 -19.70
C MET A 39 -4.39 19.06 -18.97
N SER A 40 -5.56 18.65 -19.48
CA SER A 40 -6.83 18.94 -18.78
C SER A 40 -6.88 18.23 -17.43
N GLU A 41 -7.57 18.81 -16.45
CA GLU A 41 -7.70 18.22 -15.10
C GLU A 41 -8.30 16.80 -15.17
N ALA A 42 -9.35 16.59 -15.98
CA ALA A 42 -9.94 15.27 -16.18
C ALA A 42 -8.93 14.24 -16.74
N PHE A 43 -7.98 14.68 -17.58
CA PHE A 43 -6.92 13.80 -18.07
C PHE A 43 -5.91 13.47 -16.97
N LYS A 44 -5.53 14.44 -16.14
CA LYS A 44 -4.61 14.21 -15.01
C LYS A 44 -5.18 13.21 -14.01
N GLU A 45 -6.45 13.37 -13.63
CA GLU A 45 -7.14 12.44 -12.74
C GLU A 45 -7.14 11.02 -13.31
N MET A 46 -7.55 10.87 -14.56
CA MET A 46 -7.49 9.58 -15.25
C MET A 46 -6.07 9.02 -15.30
N PHE A 47 -5.08 9.84 -15.61
CA PHE A 47 -3.69 9.43 -15.70
C PHE A 47 -3.16 8.90 -14.36
N PHE A 48 -3.45 9.60 -13.25
CA PHE A 48 -3.03 9.17 -11.93
C PHE A 48 -3.67 7.82 -11.54
N VAL A 49 -4.94 7.63 -11.83
CA VAL A 49 -5.60 6.32 -11.62
C VAL A 49 -4.98 5.22 -12.46
N VAL A 50 -4.61 5.50 -13.72
CA VAL A 50 -4.01 4.50 -14.61
C VAL A 50 -2.61 4.08 -14.14
N ILE A 51 -1.75 5.02 -13.73
CA ILE A 51 -0.41 4.66 -13.24
C ILE A 51 -0.48 3.92 -11.89
N GLN A 52 -1.41 4.29 -11.01
CA GLN A 52 -1.71 3.56 -9.77
C GLN A 52 -2.16 2.12 -10.06
N LEU A 53 -3.06 1.95 -11.02
CA LEU A 53 -3.46 0.61 -11.47
C LEU A 53 -2.25 -0.19 -11.97
N GLY A 54 -1.32 0.43 -12.68
CA GLY A 54 -0.07 -0.19 -13.13
C GLY A 54 0.77 -0.70 -11.96
N ALA A 55 0.95 0.11 -10.91
CA ALA A 55 1.67 -0.27 -9.70
C ALA A 55 0.97 -1.44 -8.96
N ILE A 56 -0.35 -1.38 -8.81
CA ILE A 56 -1.15 -2.47 -8.21
C ILE A 56 -1.02 -3.77 -9.02
N LEU A 57 -1.09 -3.69 -10.35
CA LEU A 57 -0.92 -4.87 -11.21
C LEU A 57 0.47 -5.50 -11.08
N ALA A 58 1.52 -4.70 -10.91
CA ALA A 58 2.86 -5.22 -10.63
C ALA A 58 2.89 -6.07 -9.36
N VAL A 59 2.25 -5.61 -8.27
CA VAL A 59 2.10 -6.38 -7.02
C VAL A 59 1.31 -7.67 -7.26
N VAL A 60 0.20 -7.60 -7.98
CA VAL A 60 -0.62 -8.78 -8.30
C VAL A 60 0.19 -9.81 -9.07
N VAL A 61 0.96 -9.40 -10.07
CA VAL A 61 1.80 -10.30 -10.88
C VAL A 61 2.90 -10.93 -10.01
N MET A 62 3.61 -10.14 -9.19
CA MET A 62 4.68 -10.64 -8.33
C MET A 62 4.19 -11.63 -7.27
N PHE A 63 3.03 -11.38 -6.70
CA PHE A 63 2.47 -12.19 -5.61
C PHE A 63 1.32 -13.10 -6.07
N TRP A 64 1.16 -13.30 -7.37
CA TRP A 64 0.08 -14.09 -7.96
C TRP A 64 -0.15 -15.43 -7.25
N ASN A 65 0.91 -16.21 -7.07
CA ASN A 65 0.83 -17.53 -6.44
C ASN A 65 0.38 -17.50 -4.96
N LYS A 66 0.59 -16.37 -4.28
CA LYS A 66 0.18 -16.18 -2.88
C LYS A 66 -1.23 -15.62 -2.79
N MET A 67 -1.59 -14.73 -3.70
CA MET A 67 -2.89 -14.07 -3.74
C MET A 67 -3.98 -14.96 -4.32
N PHE A 68 -3.61 -15.90 -5.20
CA PHE A 68 -4.57 -16.77 -5.86
C PHE A 68 -5.06 -17.87 -4.90
N PRO A 69 -6.36 -17.91 -4.55
CA PRO A 69 -6.90 -18.78 -3.50
C PRO A 69 -7.07 -20.24 -3.93
N PHE A 70 -6.89 -20.54 -5.23
CA PHE A 70 -7.13 -21.88 -5.76
C PHE A 70 -5.81 -22.62 -6.00
N GLN A 71 -5.77 -23.88 -5.58
CA GLN A 71 -4.62 -24.76 -5.71
C GLN A 71 -4.98 -25.98 -6.56
N PHE A 72 -4.55 -25.97 -7.83
CA PHE A 72 -4.88 -27.06 -8.77
C PHE A 72 -3.82 -28.18 -8.79
N LYS A 73 -2.69 -28.01 -8.08
CA LYS A 73 -1.49 -28.83 -8.25
C LYS A 73 -1.44 -30.11 -7.39
N ASN A 74 -2.22 -30.20 -6.32
CA ASN A 74 -2.24 -31.36 -5.42
C ASN A 74 -3.66 -31.86 -5.19
N LYS A 75 -3.99 -33.02 -5.79
CA LYS A 75 -5.30 -33.68 -5.64
C LYS A 75 -5.63 -34.14 -4.21
N ALA A 76 -4.65 -34.15 -3.30
CA ALA A 76 -4.82 -34.58 -1.90
C ALA A 76 -5.13 -33.45 -0.90
N GLN A 77 -5.03 -32.17 -1.34
CA GLN A 77 -5.34 -31.01 -0.50
C GLN A 77 -6.59 -30.30 -1.01
N SER A 78 -7.30 -29.59 -0.12
CA SER A 78 -8.49 -28.84 -0.51
C SER A 78 -8.15 -27.84 -1.63
N ILE A 79 -9.00 -27.77 -2.65
CA ILE A 79 -8.88 -26.90 -3.84
C ILE A 79 -8.75 -25.42 -3.44
N VAL A 80 -9.29 -25.05 -2.28
CA VAL A 80 -9.30 -23.67 -1.76
C VAL A 80 -8.32 -23.56 -0.60
N LYS A 81 -7.39 -22.62 -0.71
CA LYS A 81 -6.50 -22.20 0.39
C LYS A 81 -7.33 -21.41 1.41
N LYS A 82 -7.75 -22.03 2.50
CA LYS A 82 -8.59 -21.40 3.54
C LYS A 82 -7.94 -20.13 4.10
N ASP A 83 -6.62 -20.13 4.25
CA ASP A 83 -5.88 -18.98 4.80
C ASP A 83 -5.95 -17.77 3.85
N THR A 84 -5.79 -18.00 2.54
CA THR A 84 -5.89 -16.94 1.52
C THR A 84 -7.32 -16.41 1.46
N PHE A 85 -8.33 -17.27 1.52
CA PHE A 85 -9.73 -16.86 1.52
C PHE A 85 -10.08 -16.06 2.79
N SER A 86 -9.61 -16.51 3.96
CA SER A 86 -9.77 -15.77 5.22
C SER A 86 -9.12 -14.38 5.16
N LEU A 87 -7.94 -14.28 4.55
CA LEU A 87 -7.26 -13.00 4.33
C LEU A 87 -8.10 -12.07 3.45
N TRP A 88 -8.61 -12.56 2.32
CA TRP A 88 -9.48 -11.79 1.43
C TRP A 88 -10.74 -11.29 2.13
N PHE A 89 -11.36 -12.14 2.94
CA PHE A 89 -12.54 -11.77 3.71
C PHE A 89 -12.23 -10.66 4.73
N LYS A 90 -11.11 -10.78 5.46
CA LYS A 90 -10.66 -9.75 6.42
C LYS A 90 -10.38 -8.42 5.72
N VAL A 91 -9.72 -8.45 4.56
CA VAL A 91 -9.47 -7.25 3.75
C VAL A 91 -10.78 -6.63 3.30
N ALA A 92 -11.72 -7.42 2.76
CA ALA A 92 -13.03 -6.92 2.35
C ALA A 92 -13.77 -6.24 3.48
N VAL A 93 -13.81 -6.86 4.67
CA VAL A 93 -14.45 -6.27 5.87
C VAL A 93 -13.74 -4.99 6.30
N ALA A 94 -12.41 -4.94 6.25
CA ALA A 94 -11.64 -3.75 6.60
C ALA A 94 -11.86 -2.58 5.63
N CYS A 95 -12.18 -2.86 4.37
CA CYS A 95 -12.48 -1.83 3.36
C CYS A 95 -13.87 -1.21 3.54
N VAL A 96 -14.81 -1.87 4.23
CA VAL A 96 -16.19 -1.37 4.38
C VAL A 96 -16.27 0.02 5.03
N PRO A 97 -15.61 0.30 6.17
CA PRO A 97 -15.65 1.63 6.77
C PRO A 97 -15.13 2.72 5.83
N SER A 98 -14.01 2.45 5.15
CA SER A 98 -13.41 3.39 4.20
C SER A 98 -14.31 3.64 3.00
N ALA A 99 -14.97 2.59 2.48
CA ALA A 99 -15.91 2.72 1.37
C ALA A 99 -17.14 3.55 1.76
N ILE A 100 -17.68 3.34 2.96
CA ILE A 100 -18.81 4.13 3.48
C ILE A 100 -18.41 5.61 3.61
N MET A 101 -17.23 5.88 4.19
CA MET A 101 -16.74 7.26 4.35
C MET A 101 -16.47 7.92 3.01
N GLY A 102 -15.86 7.21 2.05
CA GLY A 102 -15.62 7.71 0.70
C GLY A 102 -16.93 8.10 0.01
N ILE A 103 -17.91 7.18 -0.06
CA ILE A 103 -19.18 7.45 -0.76
C ILE A 103 -19.99 8.60 -0.12
N LEU A 104 -19.96 8.69 1.22
CA LEU A 104 -20.78 9.72 1.92
C LEU A 104 -20.14 11.11 1.95
N PHE A 105 -18.81 11.17 1.91
CA PHE A 105 -18.06 12.41 2.16
C PHE A 105 -17.08 12.76 1.04
N ASP A 106 -17.19 12.14 -0.13
CA ASP A 106 -16.26 12.29 -1.25
C ASP A 106 -16.04 13.75 -1.61
N ASP A 107 -17.12 14.48 -1.95
CA ASP A 107 -17.06 15.90 -2.31
C ASP A 107 -16.43 16.77 -1.20
N TYR A 108 -16.68 16.42 0.07
CA TYR A 108 -16.16 17.16 1.22
C TYR A 108 -14.67 16.86 1.45
N LEU A 109 -14.28 15.58 1.30
CA LEU A 109 -12.90 15.14 1.45
C LEU A 109 -12.03 15.75 0.35
N ASP A 110 -12.52 15.77 -0.88
CA ASP A 110 -11.81 16.36 -2.02
C ASP A 110 -11.62 17.87 -1.86
N ALA A 111 -12.68 18.57 -1.50
CA ALA A 111 -12.63 20.03 -1.36
C ALA A 111 -11.71 20.53 -0.25
N TYR A 112 -11.64 19.81 0.87
CA TYR A 112 -10.94 20.29 2.07
C TYR A 112 -9.65 19.55 2.40
N LEU A 113 -9.54 18.27 2.06
CA LEU A 113 -8.38 17.44 2.43
C LEU A 113 -7.37 17.26 1.30
N GLN A 114 -7.76 17.38 0.03
CA GLN A 114 -6.85 17.19 -1.10
C GLN A 114 -6.11 18.45 -1.52
N THR A 115 -6.02 19.45 -0.65
CA THR A 115 -5.20 20.63 -0.93
C THR A 115 -3.72 20.35 -0.64
N PRO A 116 -2.76 20.86 -1.44
CA PRO A 116 -1.31 20.61 -1.25
C PRO A 116 -0.83 20.98 0.17
N ILE A 117 -1.38 22.02 0.77
CA ILE A 117 -1.03 22.45 2.12
C ILE A 117 -1.46 21.42 3.17
N VAL A 118 -2.71 20.96 3.12
CA VAL A 118 -3.25 19.98 4.06
C VAL A 118 -2.49 18.65 3.91
N ILE A 119 -2.25 18.22 2.67
CA ILE A 119 -1.48 17.01 2.38
C ILE A 119 -0.07 17.12 2.95
N SER A 120 0.62 18.24 2.75
CA SER A 120 1.97 18.46 3.29
C SER A 120 1.99 18.33 4.82
N ILE A 121 1.05 18.98 5.50
CA ILE A 121 0.93 18.92 6.96
C ILE A 121 0.67 17.49 7.42
N MET A 122 -0.24 16.77 6.76
CA MET A 122 -0.57 15.39 7.11
C MET A 122 0.60 14.43 6.87
N LEU A 123 1.32 14.59 5.75
CA LEU A 123 2.52 13.77 5.49
C LEU A 123 3.60 13.99 6.54
N ILE A 124 3.85 15.24 6.95
CA ILE A 124 4.79 15.55 8.03
C ILE A 124 4.30 14.93 9.35
N PHE A 125 3.03 15.12 9.69
CA PHE A 125 2.46 14.59 10.93
C PHE A 125 2.56 13.06 11.00
N TYR A 126 2.10 12.36 9.96
CA TYR A 126 2.18 10.90 9.92
C TYR A 126 3.61 10.39 9.82
N GLY A 127 4.51 11.09 9.11
CA GLY A 127 5.93 10.76 9.07
C GLY A 127 6.57 10.82 10.46
N LEU A 128 6.31 11.89 11.23
CA LEU A 128 6.78 12.01 12.60
C LEU A 128 6.19 10.94 13.52
N LEU A 129 4.88 10.67 13.38
CA LEU A 129 4.19 9.63 14.14
C LEU A 129 4.79 8.25 13.84
N PHE A 130 5.08 7.96 12.58
CA PHE A 130 5.72 6.71 12.15
C PHE A 130 7.09 6.53 12.80
N ILE A 131 7.94 7.58 12.80
CA ILE A 131 9.26 7.57 13.43
C ILE A 131 9.13 7.33 14.96
N LEU A 132 8.16 7.97 15.61
CA LEU A 132 7.91 7.79 17.04
C LEU A 132 7.50 6.35 17.37
N ILE A 133 6.57 5.78 16.60
CA ILE A 133 6.11 4.40 16.79
C ILE A 133 7.25 3.42 16.51
N GLU A 134 8.03 3.62 15.46
CA GLU A 134 9.17 2.77 15.14
C GLU A 134 10.22 2.81 16.25
N ASN A 135 10.57 4.00 16.75
CA ASN A 135 11.51 4.14 17.86
C ASN A 135 10.98 3.51 19.16
N TRP A 136 9.68 3.56 19.39
CA TRP A 136 9.04 2.89 20.52
C TRP A 136 9.10 1.37 20.37
N ASN A 137 8.84 0.86 19.17
CA ASN A 137 8.93 -0.57 18.88
C ASN A 137 10.36 -1.11 18.90
N LYS A 138 11.37 -0.30 18.53
CA LYS A 138 12.79 -0.68 18.65
C LYS A 138 13.20 -1.03 20.09
N LYS A 139 12.53 -0.47 21.09
CA LYS A 139 12.76 -0.81 22.51
C LYS A 139 12.13 -2.15 22.91
N ARG A 140 11.19 -2.66 22.14
CA ARG A 140 10.67 -4.03 22.27
C ARG A 140 11.59 -4.90 21.42
N THR A 141 12.59 -5.51 22.04
CA THR A 141 13.47 -6.48 21.38
C THR A 141 12.62 -7.46 20.58
N PRO A 142 12.77 -7.51 19.24
CA PRO A 142 12.20 -8.61 18.49
C PRO A 142 12.78 -9.88 19.08
N THR A 143 11.93 -10.81 19.47
CA THR A 143 12.37 -12.08 20.03
C THR A 143 13.43 -12.66 19.09
N MET A 144 14.57 -13.10 19.60
CA MET A 144 15.71 -13.64 18.83
C MET A 144 15.29 -14.66 17.76
N ASP A 145 14.13 -15.30 17.94
CA ASP A 145 13.52 -16.21 16.99
C ASP A 145 13.22 -15.60 15.61
N ILE A 146 12.84 -14.31 15.53
CA ILE A 146 12.55 -13.66 14.24
C ILE A 146 13.85 -13.44 13.46
N TYR A 147 14.93 -12.98 14.13
CA TYR A 147 16.23 -12.80 13.49
C TYR A 147 16.86 -14.12 13.08
N ALA A 148 16.72 -15.17 13.89
CA ALA A 148 17.21 -16.50 13.56
C ALA A 148 16.46 -17.09 12.34
N ARG A 149 15.15 -16.92 12.25
CA ARG A 149 14.35 -17.37 11.11
C ARG A 149 14.66 -16.60 9.83
N VAL A 150 14.83 -15.28 9.90
CA VAL A 150 15.19 -14.45 8.73
C VAL A 150 16.59 -14.76 8.23
N LYS A 151 17.55 -15.07 9.13
CA LYS A 151 18.95 -15.36 8.76
C LYS A 151 19.14 -16.72 8.09
N TYR A 152 18.26 -17.67 8.35
CA TYR A 152 18.45 -19.07 7.91
C TYR A 152 17.44 -19.57 6.89
N ASN A 153 16.48 -18.74 6.44
CA ASN A 153 15.40 -19.25 5.63
C ASN A 153 15.14 -18.51 4.32
N LYS A 154 14.73 -19.31 3.32
CA LYS A 154 14.40 -18.88 1.96
C LYS A 154 13.31 -17.80 1.91
N PRO A 155 13.20 -17.04 0.79
CA PRO A 155 12.21 -15.96 0.61
C PRO A 155 10.76 -16.32 0.91
N GLU A 156 10.43 -17.60 0.88
CA GLU A 156 9.10 -18.13 1.20
C GLU A 156 8.66 -17.88 2.65
N GLN A 157 9.62 -17.67 3.55
CA GLN A 157 9.36 -17.51 4.99
C GLN A 157 9.32 -16.05 5.46
N LEU A 158 9.70 -15.10 4.61
CA LEU A 158 9.56 -13.67 4.95
C LEU A 158 8.10 -13.30 5.22
N PHE A 159 7.18 -13.95 4.50
CA PHE A 159 5.74 -13.73 4.67
C PHE A 159 5.21 -14.30 6.00
N ASP A 160 5.71 -15.45 6.43
CA ASP A 160 5.33 -16.04 7.72
C ASP A 160 5.88 -15.22 8.89
N VAL A 161 7.06 -14.61 8.73
CA VAL A 161 7.65 -13.68 9.70
C VAL A 161 6.82 -12.40 9.81
N VAL A 162 6.42 -11.81 8.68
CA VAL A 162 5.57 -10.62 8.67
C VAL A 162 4.18 -10.94 9.27
N ASN A 163 3.62 -12.09 8.94
CA ASN A 163 2.31 -12.50 9.47
C ASN A 163 2.37 -12.83 10.97
N SER A 164 3.45 -13.45 11.45
CA SER A 164 3.65 -13.72 12.89
C SER A 164 3.93 -12.43 13.67
N ALA A 165 4.67 -11.48 13.10
CA ALA A 165 4.89 -10.16 13.69
C ALA A 165 3.58 -9.37 13.78
N PHE A 166 2.71 -9.47 12.78
CA PHE A 166 1.38 -8.83 12.80
C PHE A 166 0.46 -9.43 13.87
N HIS A 167 0.48 -10.76 14.06
CA HIS A 167 -0.29 -11.42 15.13
C HIS A 167 0.23 -11.15 16.54
N GLN A 168 1.53 -10.83 16.68
CA GLN A 168 2.11 -10.45 17.98
C GLN A 168 1.92 -8.95 18.31
N ALA A 169 1.71 -8.11 17.29
CA ALA A 169 1.49 -6.67 17.47
C ALA A 169 0.04 -6.32 17.82
N VAL A 170 -0.91 -7.22 17.60
CA VAL A 170 -2.34 -7.05 17.95
C VAL A 170 -2.65 -8.01 19.10
N PRO A 171 -2.58 -7.58 20.37
CA PRO A 171 -3.05 -8.39 21.49
C PRO A 171 -4.57 -8.57 21.35
N SER A 172 -5.00 -9.82 21.43
CA SER A 172 -6.41 -10.24 21.52
C SER A 172 -7.13 -9.60 22.73
#